data_2939bd4b8c7e93fcc48a280b619725f7
#
_entry.id   2939bd4b8c7e93fcc48a280b619725f7
#
_cell.length_a   1.000
_cell.length_b   1.000
_cell.length_c   1.000
_cell.angle_alpha   90.00
_cell.angle_beta   90.00
_cell.angle_gamma   90.00
#
_symmetry.space_group_name_H-M   'P 1'
#
loop_
_entity.id
_entity.type
_entity.pdbx_description
1 polymer ?
#
loop_
_entity_poly.entity_id
_entity_poly.type
_entity_poly.pdbx_seq_one_letter_code
_entity_poly.pdbx_strand_id
1 'polypeptide(L)'
;ENKRKWSLNKFINRYSYELFKGVKIWLLTPEVVSEIMPLEMGLFDLLIFDEASQMYVEKGVPSIYRAKKVVVAGDHKQLRPSNLGSGRIEYGNEDDDSEEDEVSAVLEEESLLDLARSRYDNILLNFHYRSQYEELIAFSNYAFYGGRLYVSPNVVEPDRPPIEVHKVSGE
;
A
#
# COMPACT_ATOMS: atom_id res chain seq x y z
N GLU A 1 37.40 20.50 10.44
CA GLU A 1 37.45 19.02 10.38
C GLU A 1 36.19 18.52 9.68
N ASN A 2 36.36 18.01 8.46
CA ASN A 2 35.29 17.47 7.65
C ASN A 2 34.93 16.06 8.20
N LYS A 3 34.05 15.98 9.20
CA LYS A 3 33.56 14.71 9.73
C LYS A 3 32.79 14.01 8.61
N ARG A 4 33.40 12.96 8.05
CA ARG A 4 32.78 12.10 7.01
C ARG A 4 31.52 11.51 7.58
N LYS A 5 30.35 12.02 7.17
CA LYS A 5 29.05 11.49 7.60
C LYS A 5 28.91 10.07 7.05
N TRP A 6 28.49 9.13 7.88
CA TRP A 6 28.17 7.78 7.44
C TRP A 6 26.90 7.80 6.60
N SER A 7 26.81 6.93 5.60
CA SER A 7 25.51 6.64 4.96
C SER A 7 24.60 5.94 5.95
N LEU A 8 23.30 6.12 5.80
CA LEU A 8 22.29 5.51 6.67
C LEU A 8 22.40 3.98 6.67
N ASN A 9 22.59 3.38 5.49
CA ASN A 9 22.83 1.94 5.35
C ASN A 9 24.03 1.47 6.20
N LYS A 10 25.19 2.15 6.10
CA LYS A 10 26.37 1.81 6.89
C LYS A 10 26.13 1.95 8.39
N PHE A 11 25.38 2.96 8.79
CA PHE A 11 25.03 3.18 10.20
C PHE A 11 24.12 2.07 10.72
N ILE A 12 23.05 1.74 9.99
CA ILE A 12 22.09 0.67 10.37
C ILE A 12 22.82 -0.68 10.45
N ASN A 13 23.63 -1.03 9.44
CA ASN A 13 24.37 -2.30 9.48
C ASN A 13 25.37 -2.38 10.63
N ARG A 14 25.99 -1.25 11.01
CA ARG A 14 26.97 -1.22 12.11
C ARG A 14 26.33 -1.36 13.48
N TYR A 15 25.16 -0.77 13.67
CA TYR A 15 24.45 -0.71 14.95
C TYR A 15 23.13 -1.49 14.91
N SER A 16 23.03 -2.49 14.04
CA SER A 16 21.80 -3.25 13.82
C SER A 16 21.24 -3.83 15.13
N TYR A 17 22.07 -4.45 15.93
CA TYR A 17 21.65 -5.06 17.19
C TYR A 17 21.00 -4.05 18.14
N GLU A 18 21.66 -2.92 18.40
CA GLU A 18 21.18 -1.88 19.31
C GLU A 18 19.91 -1.22 18.76
N LEU A 19 19.90 -0.96 17.45
CA LEU A 19 18.75 -0.33 16.78
C LEU A 19 17.51 -1.22 16.83
N PHE A 20 17.61 -2.48 16.43
CA PHE A 20 16.45 -3.38 16.44
C PHE A 20 16.03 -3.79 17.86
N LYS A 21 16.94 -3.73 18.82
CA LYS A 21 16.57 -3.90 20.23
C LYS A 21 15.83 -2.69 20.79
N GLY A 22 16.22 -1.48 20.41
CA GLY A 22 15.66 -0.21 20.92
C GLY A 22 14.43 0.27 20.15
N VAL A 23 14.47 0.19 18.82
CA VAL A 23 13.38 0.67 17.94
C VAL A 23 12.53 -0.52 17.51
N LYS A 24 11.28 -0.57 17.96
CA LYS A 24 10.36 -1.69 17.70
C LYS A 24 9.46 -1.46 16.49
N ILE A 25 9.25 -0.23 16.08
CA ILE A 25 8.36 0.12 14.98
C ILE A 25 9.13 0.96 13.97
N TRP A 26 9.05 0.54 12.70
CA TRP A 26 9.70 1.18 11.58
C TRP A 26 8.64 1.54 10.53
N LEU A 27 8.58 2.80 10.13
CA LEU A 27 7.70 3.28 9.07
C LEU A 27 8.58 3.69 7.88
N LEU A 28 8.52 2.92 6.82
CA LEU A 28 9.42 3.06 5.66
C LEU A 28 8.67 2.70 4.38
N THR A 29 9.10 3.24 3.25
CA THR A 29 8.65 2.72 1.96
C THR A 29 9.44 1.46 1.57
N PRO A 30 8.91 0.59 0.70
CA PRO A 30 9.60 -0.63 0.27
C PRO A 30 10.98 -0.36 -0.35
N GLU A 31 11.11 0.74 -1.09
CA GLU A 31 12.38 1.15 -1.69
C GLU A 31 13.43 1.46 -0.61
N VAL A 32 13.03 2.21 0.40
CA VAL A 32 13.91 2.54 1.53
C VAL A 32 14.29 1.28 2.32
N VAL A 33 13.34 0.36 2.54
CA VAL A 33 13.65 -0.95 3.17
C VAL A 33 14.71 -1.69 2.38
N SER A 34 14.59 -1.74 1.05
CA SER A 34 15.54 -2.41 0.18
C SER A 34 16.93 -1.77 0.21
N GLU A 35 16.99 -0.44 0.33
CA GLU A 35 18.24 0.33 0.33
C GLU A 35 19.01 0.23 1.65
N ILE A 36 18.32 0.36 2.79
CA ILE A 36 18.99 0.59 4.08
C ILE A 36 18.95 -0.60 5.04
N MET A 37 17.94 -1.51 4.90
CA MET A 37 17.78 -2.60 5.86
C MET A 37 18.63 -3.81 5.49
N PRO A 38 19.23 -4.51 6.47
CA PRO A 38 19.97 -5.75 6.22
C PRO A 38 19.12 -6.76 5.43
N LEU A 39 19.74 -7.47 4.51
CA LEU A 39 19.09 -8.57 3.78
C LEU A 39 19.12 -9.82 4.64
N GLU A 40 18.25 -9.88 5.63
CA GLU A 40 18.14 -10.94 6.61
C GLU A 40 16.70 -11.46 6.65
N MET A 41 16.55 -12.77 6.44
CA MET A 41 15.24 -13.42 6.47
C MET A 41 14.63 -13.34 7.87
N GLY A 42 13.38 -12.86 7.95
CA GLY A 42 12.65 -12.82 9.21
C GLY A 42 13.19 -11.80 10.23
N LEU A 43 13.88 -10.76 9.75
CA LEU A 43 14.38 -9.65 10.56
C LEU A 43 13.28 -8.99 11.39
N PHE A 44 12.08 -8.86 10.83
CA PHE A 44 10.90 -8.30 11.49
C PHE A 44 9.91 -9.41 11.87
N ASP A 45 9.30 -9.28 13.04
CA ASP A 45 8.27 -10.22 13.49
C ASP A 45 6.98 -10.07 12.70
N LEU A 46 6.63 -8.83 12.34
CA LEU A 46 5.43 -8.48 11.59
C LEU A 46 5.74 -7.35 10.61
N LEU A 47 5.29 -7.54 9.37
CA LEU A 47 5.24 -6.53 8.33
C LEU A 47 3.79 -6.20 8.03
N ILE A 48 3.48 -4.91 7.95
CA ILE A 48 2.16 -4.43 7.55
C ILE A 48 2.36 -3.54 6.33
N PHE A 49 1.75 -3.93 5.21
CA PHE A 49 1.60 -3.05 4.07
C PHE A 49 0.31 -2.27 4.20
N ASP A 50 0.40 -0.96 4.03
CA ASP A 50 -0.75 -0.07 3.92
C ASP A 50 -0.85 0.45 2.48
N GLU A 51 -2.08 0.73 2.00
CA GLU A 51 -2.35 1.15 0.62
C GLU A 51 -1.78 0.20 -0.45
N ALA A 52 -1.81 -1.11 -0.17
CA ALA A 52 -1.19 -2.12 -1.03
C ALA A 52 -1.85 -2.28 -2.41
N SER A 53 -3.03 -1.68 -2.62
CA SER A 53 -3.67 -1.56 -3.94
C SER A 53 -2.87 -0.71 -4.93
N GLN A 54 -2.00 0.18 -4.43
CA GLN A 54 -1.17 1.08 -5.22
C GLN A 54 0.26 0.56 -5.43
N MET A 55 0.55 -0.64 -4.95
CA MET A 55 1.89 -1.22 -4.95
C MET A 55 1.99 -2.39 -5.91
N TYR A 56 3.00 -2.38 -6.77
CA TYR A 56 3.36 -3.55 -7.56
C TYR A 56 3.94 -4.67 -6.69
N VAL A 57 3.69 -5.93 -7.07
CA VAL A 57 4.11 -7.11 -6.32
C VAL A 57 5.63 -7.12 -6.09
N GLU A 58 6.40 -6.89 -7.14
CA GLU A 58 7.86 -6.93 -7.10
C GLU A 58 8.48 -5.95 -6.09
N LYS A 59 7.82 -4.81 -5.83
CA LYS A 59 8.27 -3.84 -4.83
C LYS A 59 8.06 -4.34 -3.39
N GLY A 60 7.06 -5.17 -3.17
CA GLY A 60 6.77 -5.75 -1.87
C GLY A 60 7.70 -6.91 -1.47
N VAL A 61 8.18 -7.69 -2.45
CA VAL A 61 8.95 -8.92 -2.23
C VAL A 61 10.18 -8.73 -1.31
N PRO A 62 11.02 -7.71 -1.49
CA PRO A 62 12.18 -7.50 -0.61
C PRO A 62 11.81 -7.28 0.85
N SER A 63 10.67 -6.63 1.10
CA SER A 63 10.15 -6.39 2.45
C SER A 63 9.56 -7.68 3.03
N ILE A 64 8.83 -8.45 2.24
CA ILE A 64 8.25 -9.75 2.63
C ILE A 64 9.33 -10.72 3.06
N TYR A 65 10.45 -10.80 2.32
CA TYR A 65 11.59 -11.66 2.67
C TYR A 65 12.12 -11.39 4.08
N ARG A 66 12.10 -10.12 4.51
CA ARG A 66 12.60 -9.68 5.82
C ARG A 66 11.60 -9.90 6.97
N ALA A 67 10.42 -10.45 6.71
CA ALA A 67 9.38 -10.59 7.72
C ALA A 67 9.02 -12.05 8.01
N LYS A 68 8.63 -12.34 9.26
CA LYS A 68 8.11 -13.64 9.67
C LYS A 68 6.62 -13.77 9.39
N LYS A 69 5.88 -12.66 9.47
CA LYS A 69 4.44 -12.58 9.22
C LYS A 69 4.14 -11.32 8.44
N VAL A 70 3.12 -11.39 7.58
CA VAL A 70 2.71 -10.28 6.72
C VAL A 70 1.22 -10.04 6.87
N VAL A 71 0.85 -8.76 6.96
CA VAL A 71 -0.51 -8.25 6.82
C VAL A 71 -0.51 -7.30 5.63
N VAL A 72 -1.47 -7.46 4.75
CA VAL A 72 -1.62 -6.61 3.56
C VAL A 72 -2.96 -5.88 3.68
N ALA A 73 -2.89 -4.55 3.88
CA ALA A 73 -4.05 -3.68 3.96
C ALA A 73 -4.15 -2.82 2.69
N GLY A 74 -5.37 -2.56 2.25
CA GLY A 74 -5.63 -1.74 1.09
C GLY A 74 -7.08 -1.86 0.64
N ASP A 75 -7.43 -1.10 -0.38
CA ASP A 75 -8.76 -1.06 -0.94
C ASP A 75 -8.72 -1.25 -2.46
N HIS A 76 -9.23 -2.39 -2.93
CA HIS A 76 -9.27 -2.74 -4.35
C HIS A 76 -10.21 -1.86 -5.20
N LYS A 77 -11.01 -1.01 -4.57
CA LYS A 77 -11.88 -0.02 -5.23
C LYS A 77 -11.20 1.32 -5.40
N GLN A 78 -10.06 1.52 -4.76
CA GLN A 78 -9.24 2.72 -4.89
C GLN A 78 -8.21 2.59 -6.03
N LEU A 79 -7.24 3.50 -6.06
CA LEU A 79 -6.24 3.57 -7.13
C LEU A 79 -5.42 2.29 -7.20
N ARG A 80 -5.15 1.85 -8.43
CA ARG A 80 -4.21 0.77 -8.75
C ARG A 80 -2.80 1.32 -8.97
N PRO A 81 -1.78 0.45 -9.01
CA PRO A 81 -0.43 0.86 -9.38
C PRO A 81 -0.46 1.60 -10.71
N SER A 82 0.35 2.65 -10.84
CA SER A 82 0.41 3.46 -12.04
C SER A 82 1.85 3.52 -12.57
N ASN A 83 2.02 3.29 -13.86
CA ASN A 83 3.30 3.41 -14.56
C ASN A 83 3.73 4.88 -14.77
N LEU A 84 2.92 5.86 -14.38
CA LEU A 84 3.24 7.28 -14.48
C LEU A 84 4.48 7.60 -13.64
N GLY A 85 5.63 7.75 -14.31
CA GLY A 85 6.90 8.14 -13.69
C GLY A 85 7.84 7.01 -13.28
N SER A 86 7.45 5.74 -13.38
CA SER A 86 8.39 4.63 -13.32
C SER A 86 8.83 4.31 -14.75
N GLY A 87 10.13 4.40 -15.02
CA GLY A 87 10.71 3.96 -16.30
C GLY A 87 10.68 2.41 -16.40
N ARG A 88 9.47 1.85 -16.33
CA ARG A 88 9.27 0.43 -16.55
C ARG A 88 9.51 0.16 -18.00
N ILE A 89 10.52 -0.62 -18.30
CA ILE A 89 10.79 -1.07 -19.66
C ILE A 89 9.74 -2.16 -19.95
N GLU A 90 8.76 -1.84 -20.79
CA GLU A 90 7.90 -2.85 -21.39
C GLU A 90 8.78 -3.67 -22.34
N TYR A 91 9.16 -4.85 -21.91
CA TYR A 91 9.77 -5.84 -22.81
C TYR A 91 8.63 -6.47 -23.62
N GLY A 92 8.21 -5.78 -24.65
CA GLY A 92 7.39 -6.36 -25.69
C GLY A 92 8.28 -7.20 -26.60
N ASN A 93 8.45 -8.47 -26.30
CA ASN A 93 8.92 -9.45 -27.27
C ASN A 93 7.70 -10.20 -27.80
N GLU A 94 7.38 -9.97 -29.06
CA GLU A 94 6.21 -10.52 -29.75
C GLU A 94 6.34 -12.00 -30.13
N ASP A 95 7.37 -12.75 -29.71
CA ASP A 95 7.66 -14.06 -30.30
C ASP A 95 8.09 -15.18 -29.34
N ASP A 96 7.67 -15.20 -28.06
CA ASP A 96 7.93 -16.39 -27.24
C ASP A 96 6.80 -16.68 -26.24
N ASP A 97 5.92 -17.64 -26.60
CA ASP A 97 4.84 -18.20 -25.78
C ASP A 97 5.40 -19.10 -24.65
N SER A 98 6.25 -18.60 -23.78
CA SER A 98 6.76 -19.36 -22.65
C SER A 98 5.91 -19.10 -21.38
N GLU A 99 5.76 -20.14 -20.54
CA GLU A 99 5.08 -20.03 -19.23
C GLU A 99 5.69 -18.94 -18.35
N GLU A 100 6.93 -18.54 -18.60
CA GLU A 100 7.62 -17.45 -17.90
C GLU A 100 7.03 -16.08 -18.28
N ASP A 101 6.56 -15.91 -19.52
CA ASP A 101 5.92 -14.66 -19.95
C ASP A 101 4.52 -14.48 -19.38
N GLU A 102 3.74 -15.57 -19.20
CA GLU A 102 2.45 -15.51 -18.53
C GLU A 102 2.60 -15.13 -17.05
N VAL A 103 3.60 -15.68 -16.35
CA VAL A 103 3.89 -15.33 -14.95
C VAL A 103 4.36 -13.89 -14.86
N SER A 104 5.18 -13.42 -15.80
CA SER A 104 5.61 -12.03 -15.87
C SER A 104 4.44 -11.08 -16.09
N ALA A 105 3.57 -11.36 -17.04
CA ALA A 105 2.39 -10.54 -17.35
C ALA A 105 1.42 -10.46 -16.16
N VAL A 106 1.17 -11.57 -15.45
CA VAL A 106 0.33 -11.61 -14.26
C VAL A 106 0.93 -10.75 -13.13
N LEU A 107 2.23 -10.82 -12.92
CA LEU A 107 2.94 -9.98 -11.95
C LEU A 107 2.94 -8.51 -12.35
N GLU A 108 2.82 -8.22 -13.64
CA GLU A 108 2.84 -6.86 -14.17
C GLU A 108 1.53 -6.11 -14.00
N GLU A 109 0.40 -6.81 -14.04
CA GLU A 109 -0.94 -6.17 -13.98
C GLU A 109 -1.54 -6.15 -12.57
N GLU A 110 -1.07 -7.01 -11.65
CA GLU A 110 -1.69 -7.15 -10.34
C GLU A 110 -1.00 -6.30 -9.27
N SER A 111 -1.82 -5.68 -8.44
CA SER A 111 -1.32 -5.05 -7.22
C SER A 111 -0.93 -6.11 -6.18
N LEU A 112 -0.05 -5.72 -5.25
CA LEU A 112 0.28 -6.57 -4.10
C LEU A 112 -0.98 -6.97 -3.31
N LEU A 113 -2.00 -6.09 -3.25
CA LEU A 113 -3.27 -6.39 -2.61
C LEU A 113 -4.03 -7.49 -3.36
N ASP A 114 -4.10 -7.45 -4.70
CA ASP A 114 -4.82 -8.44 -5.49
C ASP A 114 -4.18 -9.82 -5.34
N LEU A 115 -2.85 -9.89 -5.41
CA LEU A 115 -2.12 -11.13 -5.15
C LEU A 115 -2.38 -11.65 -3.72
N ALA A 116 -2.32 -10.78 -2.71
CA ALA A 116 -2.58 -11.18 -1.33
C ALA A 116 -4.01 -11.72 -1.15
N ARG A 117 -5.01 -11.08 -1.78
CA ARG A 117 -6.41 -11.51 -1.74
C ARG A 117 -6.64 -12.88 -2.37
N SER A 118 -5.86 -13.26 -3.37
CA SER A 118 -5.95 -14.58 -4.00
C SER A 118 -5.33 -15.70 -3.16
N ARG A 119 -4.48 -15.37 -2.18
CA ARG A 119 -3.65 -16.32 -1.43
C ARG A 119 -3.98 -16.42 0.06
N TYR A 120 -4.55 -15.36 0.64
CA TYR A 120 -4.82 -15.25 2.07
C TYR A 120 -6.29 -15.01 2.36
N ASP A 121 -6.71 -15.32 3.58
CA ASP A 121 -8.03 -14.97 4.07
C ASP A 121 -8.22 -13.45 4.11
N ASN A 122 -9.41 -13.02 3.69
CA ASN A 122 -9.75 -11.61 3.57
C ASN A 122 -10.73 -11.19 4.66
N ILE A 123 -10.44 -10.08 5.31
CA ILE A 123 -11.31 -9.45 6.30
C ILE A 123 -11.65 -8.04 5.82
N LEU A 124 -12.94 -7.75 5.70
CA LEU A 124 -13.41 -6.40 5.40
C LEU A 124 -13.42 -5.56 6.68
N LEU A 125 -12.66 -4.46 6.68
CA LEU A 125 -12.79 -3.42 7.69
C LEU A 125 -13.98 -2.55 7.33
N ASN A 126 -15.10 -2.77 7.98
CA ASN A 126 -16.38 -2.19 7.61
C ASN A 126 -16.78 -0.96 8.43
N PHE A 127 -15.96 -0.52 9.37
CA PHE A 127 -16.24 0.66 10.17
C PHE A 127 -15.58 1.91 9.58
N HIS A 128 -16.40 2.87 9.14
CA HIS A 128 -15.96 4.14 8.58
C HIS A 128 -16.12 5.26 9.61
N TYR A 129 -15.03 5.95 9.93
CA TYR A 129 -14.99 7.03 10.94
C TYR A 129 -14.43 8.35 10.41
N ARG A 130 -13.84 8.34 9.20
CA ARG A 130 -13.12 9.51 8.65
C ARG A 130 -14.06 10.63 8.20
N SER A 131 -15.21 10.29 7.62
CA SER A 131 -16.17 11.29 7.17
C SER A 131 -16.92 11.88 8.37
N GLN A 132 -16.94 13.21 8.44
CA GLN A 132 -17.62 13.92 9.49
C GLN A 132 -19.14 13.74 9.44
N TYR A 133 -19.70 13.60 8.23
CA TYR A 133 -21.11 13.39 7.97
C TYR A 133 -21.34 12.16 7.12
N GLU A 134 -22.43 11.45 7.36
CA GLU A 134 -22.78 10.23 6.66
C GLU A 134 -22.96 10.43 5.16
N GLU A 135 -23.54 11.58 4.76
CA GLU A 135 -23.79 11.93 3.37
C GLU A 135 -22.52 11.92 2.52
N LEU A 136 -21.37 12.27 3.10
CA LEU A 136 -20.09 12.32 2.39
C LEU A 136 -19.60 10.94 1.93
N ILE A 137 -19.97 9.89 2.62
CA ILE A 137 -19.59 8.51 2.28
C ILE A 137 -20.76 7.69 1.70
N ALA A 138 -22.00 8.18 1.83
CA ALA A 138 -23.19 7.43 1.47
C ALA A 138 -23.18 6.94 0.01
N PHE A 139 -22.81 7.81 -0.94
CA PHE A 139 -22.68 7.44 -2.34
C PHE A 139 -21.65 6.33 -2.54
N SER A 140 -20.44 6.50 -2.00
CA SER A 140 -19.36 5.51 -2.13
C SER A 140 -19.74 4.20 -1.46
N ASN A 141 -20.39 4.24 -0.29
CA ASN A 141 -20.84 3.06 0.42
C ASN A 141 -21.82 2.26 -0.42
N TYR A 142 -22.80 2.94 -1.03
CA TYR A 142 -23.77 2.28 -1.91
C TYR A 142 -23.13 1.77 -3.20
N ALA A 143 -22.39 2.64 -3.93
CA ALA A 143 -21.90 2.34 -5.27
C ALA A 143 -20.78 1.30 -5.31
N PHE A 144 -19.88 1.31 -4.30
CA PHE A 144 -18.66 0.51 -4.33
C PHE A 144 -18.57 -0.56 -3.24
N TYR A 145 -19.22 -0.34 -2.10
CA TYR A 145 -19.10 -1.25 -0.95
C TYR A 145 -20.41 -1.99 -0.63
N GLY A 146 -21.46 -1.82 -1.47
CA GLY A 146 -22.74 -2.53 -1.35
C GLY A 146 -23.47 -2.23 -0.03
N GLY A 147 -23.32 -1.03 0.51
CA GLY A 147 -23.94 -0.61 1.77
C GLY A 147 -23.36 -1.27 3.03
N ARG A 148 -22.19 -1.91 2.94
CA ARG A 148 -21.62 -2.70 4.04
C ARG A 148 -20.79 -1.90 5.04
N LEU A 149 -20.52 -0.62 4.78
CA LEU A 149 -19.78 0.22 5.69
C LEU A 149 -20.72 0.73 6.79
N TYR A 150 -20.33 0.51 8.04
CA TYR A 150 -20.95 1.14 9.19
C TYR A 150 -20.35 2.52 9.39
N VAL A 151 -21.20 3.53 9.34
CA VAL A 151 -20.80 4.93 9.53
C VAL A 151 -21.13 5.33 10.95
N SER A 152 -20.18 5.98 11.63
CA SER A 152 -20.46 6.60 12.92
C SER A 152 -21.12 7.97 12.68
N PRO A 153 -22.42 8.11 13.00
CA PRO A 153 -23.08 9.38 12.75
C PRO A 153 -22.48 10.47 13.65
N ASN A 154 -22.30 11.65 13.07
CA ASN A 154 -21.98 12.82 13.86
C ASN A 154 -23.26 13.29 14.59
N VAL A 155 -23.16 13.48 15.90
CA VAL A 155 -24.28 14.01 16.71
C VAL A 155 -24.47 15.52 16.58
N VAL A 156 -23.54 16.21 15.94
CA VAL A 156 -23.63 17.67 15.72
C VAL A 156 -24.25 17.93 14.34
N GLU A 157 -25.40 18.59 14.34
CA GLU A 157 -26.01 19.03 13.08
C GLU A 157 -25.09 20.07 12.39
N PRO A 158 -24.86 19.92 11.07
CA PRO A 158 -24.03 20.87 10.33
C PRO A 158 -24.76 22.21 10.15
N ASP A 159 -24.03 23.32 10.27
CA ASP A 159 -24.56 24.67 9.99
C ASP A 159 -24.97 24.86 8.52
N ARG A 160 -24.42 24.04 7.63
CA ARG A 160 -24.72 24.00 6.19
C ARG A 160 -24.83 22.55 5.72
N PRO A 161 -25.58 22.29 4.64
CA PRO A 161 -25.61 20.96 4.05
C PRO A 161 -24.21 20.42 3.77
N PRO A 162 -23.88 19.16 4.14
CA PRO A 162 -22.55 18.58 3.89
C PRO A 162 -22.18 18.50 2.40
N ILE A 163 -23.19 18.50 1.52
CA ILE A 163 -23.04 18.48 0.07
C ILE A 163 -23.91 19.58 -0.54
N GLU A 164 -23.30 20.46 -1.30
CA GLU A 164 -23.99 21.50 -2.07
C GLU A 164 -23.77 21.27 -3.58
N VAL A 165 -24.84 21.39 -4.37
CA VAL A 165 -24.78 21.23 -5.82
C VAL A 165 -24.93 22.57 -6.52
N HIS A 166 -23.87 23.03 -7.14
CA HIS A 166 -23.87 24.24 -7.94
C HIS A 166 -23.89 23.90 -9.44
N LYS A 167 -24.98 24.33 -10.15
CA LYS A 167 -25.01 24.22 -11.60
C LYS A 167 -24.30 25.42 -12.21
N VAL A 168 -23.25 25.14 -12.94
CA VAL A 168 -22.57 26.16 -13.78
C VAL A 168 -22.95 25.91 -15.23
N SER A 169 -23.43 26.98 -15.91
CA SER A 169 -23.58 26.95 -17.36
C SER A 169 -22.20 27.18 -17.97
N GLY A 170 -21.67 26.12 -18.58
CA GLY A 170 -20.50 26.25 -19.45
C GLY A 170 -20.90 26.82 -20.80
N GLU A 171 -20.11 27.75 -21.35
CA GLU A 171 -20.10 28.09 -22.76
C GLU A 171 -19.38 27.06 -23.58
#